data_c763d3c6f8adbc68acc4fee9c5359566
#
_entry.id   c763d3c6f8adbc68acc4fee9c5359566
#
_cell.length_a   1.000
_cell.length_b   1.000
_cell.length_c   1.000
_cell.angle_alpha   90.00
_cell.angle_beta   90.00
_cell.angle_gamma   90.00
#
_symmetry.space_group_name_H-M   'P 1'
#
loop_
_entity.id
_entity.type
_entity.pdbx_description
1 polymer ?
#
loop_
_entity_poly.entity_id
_entity_poly.type
_entity_poly.pdbx_seq_one_letter_code
_entity_poly.pdbx_strand_id
1 'polypeptide(L)'
;MKILKVKCLAPTRLDNYLMQQYPALNPGRLNKALRENKIKLNGKKQPLSTRVMAGDEIKLFILDEVLDADKRVEGPAWKNARGPAQVVYDCPQILIVNKPAGLSVDGPDDDTLLNRALLYLNQQGEYKENDLYTPALCHRLDTGTSGLVIVAKTPEAEELFLAAIKNREVKKTYLCVTFGRPVPPDATLGGYLLKDADRGIVKIVEDKQPGAKEVETQYETIAVSGRLALLKVKLITGRTHQIRAHMASIGCPILGDSKYGNNSANRELKLKYQALCAYELTMPRFTQPDFAFLSGKTFRAPKPWYYSQVLDGTLK
;
A
#
# COMPACT_ATOMS: atom_id res chain seq x y z
N MET A 1 19.33 -29.73 -8.90
CA MET A 1 19.69 -29.82 -7.46
C MET A 1 20.84 -28.87 -7.22
N LYS A 2 20.70 -27.93 -6.29
CA LYS A 2 21.72 -26.94 -5.95
C LYS A 2 22.21 -27.16 -4.52
N ILE A 3 23.52 -27.11 -4.34
CA ILE A 3 24.16 -27.27 -3.02
C ILE A 3 24.81 -25.94 -2.65
N LEU A 4 24.43 -25.40 -1.49
CA LEU A 4 24.97 -24.17 -0.93
C LEU A 4 25.80 -24.48 0.30
N LYS A 5 27.02 -24.00 0.36
CA LYS A 5 27.78 -23.89 1.60
C LYS A 5 27.49 -22.54 2.23
N VAL A 6 26.98 -22.53 3.45
CA VAL A 6 26.63 -21.30 4.18
C VAL A 6 27.89 -20.48 4.47
N LYS A 7 27.85 -19.19 4.13
CA LYS A 7 28.94 -18.22 4.32
C LYS A 7 28.45 -16.98 5.09
N CYS A 8 27.80 -17.17 6.23
CA CYS A 8 27.36 -16.05 7.07
C CYS A 8 28.37 -15.76 8.18
N LEU A 9 28.58 -14.47 8.51
CA LEU A 9 29.46 -14.02 9.59
C LEU A 9 28.85 -14.27 10.98
N ALA A 10 27.52 -14.35 11.09
CA ALA A 10 26.79 -14.61 12.31
C ALA A 10 25.66 -15.61 12.05
N PRO A 11 25.24 -16.42 13.05
CA PRO A 11 24.13 -17.36 12.90
C PRO A 11 22.85 -16.63 12.47
N THR A 12 22.28 -17.02 11.34
CA THR A 12 21.04 -16.47 10.81
C THR A 12 19.99 -17.55 10.59
N ARG A 13 18.71 -17.19 10.46
CA ARG A 13 17.64 -18.16 10.18
C ARG A 13 17.74 -18.69 8.77
N LEU A 14 17.41 -19.97 8.58
CA LEU A 14 17.45 -20.65 7.28
C LEU A 14 16.56 -19.95 6.24
N ASP A 15 15.36 -19.50 6.62
CA ASP A 15 14.48 -18.74 5.73
C ASP A 15 15.11 -17.41 5.28
N ASN A 16 15.65 -16.63 6.22
CA ASN A 16 16.30 -15.37 5.92
C ASN A 16 17.54 -15.56 5.03
N TYR A 17 18.36 -16.57 5.34
CA TYR A 17 19.53 -16.90 4.52
C TYR A 17 19.14 -17.26 3.10
N LEU A 18 18.12 -18.11 2.92
CA LEU A 18 17.66 -18.55 1.62
C LEU A 18 17.01 -17.40 0.81
N MET A 19 16.23 -16.53 1.46
CA MET A 19 15.66 -15.34 0.80
C MET A 19 16.74 -14.34 0.39
N GLN A 20 17.81 -14.22 1.15
CA GLN A 20 18.95 -13.38 0.81
C GLN A 20 19.72 -13.94 -0.40
N GLN A 21 19.92 -15.26 -0.47
CA GLN A 21 20.63 -15.91 -1.60
C GLN A 21 19.73 -16.02 -2.84
N TYR A 22 18.44 -16.20 -2.66
CA TYR A 22 17.44 -16.39 -3.72
C TYR A 22 16.18 -15.57 -3.40
N PRO A 23 16.12 -14.31 -3.83
CA PRO A 23 14.97 -13.43 -3.59
C PRO A 23 13.64 -13.99 -4.11
N ALA A 24 13.68 -14.82 -5.16
CA ALA A 24 12.53 -15.54 -5.68
C ALA A 24 11.87 -16.49 -4.67
N LEU A 25 12.59 -16.92 -3.64
CA LEU A 25 12.09 -17.80 -2.59
C LEU A 25 11.41 -17.01 -1.47
N ASN A 26 10.29 -16.37 -1.76
CA ASN A 26 9.48 -15.71 -0.74
C ASN A 26 8.95 -16.70 0.34
N PRO A 27 8.46 -16.23 1.51
CA PRO A 27 8.01 -17.11 2.61
C PRO A 27 6.99 -18.17 2.18
N GLY A 28 6.09 -17.86 1.24
CA GLY A 28 5.10 -18.80 0.73
C GLY A 28 5.75 -19.95 -0.06
N ARG A 29 6.68 -19.62 -0.98
CA ARG A 29 7.44 -20.60 -1.77
C ARG A 29 8.36 -21.44 -0.90
N LEU A 30 9.02 -20.86 0.11
CA LEU A 30 9.85 -21.59 1.07
C LEU A 30 9.04 -22.61 1.89
N ASN A 31 7.88 -22.20 2.41
CA ASN A 31 7.02 -23.11 3.16
C ASN A 31 6.49 -24.26 2.27
N LYS A 32 6.15 -23.97 1.01
CA LYS A 32 5.76 -24.99 0.03
C LYS A 32 6.92 -25.95 -0.25
N ALA A 33 8.10 -25.43 -0.55
CA ALA A 33 9.29 -26.22 -0.83
C ALA A 33 9.71 -27.11 0.37
N LEU A 34 9.58 -26.59 1.61
CA LEU A 34 9.83 -27.39 2.81
C LEU A 34 8.81 -28.52 2.99
N ARG A 35 7.52 -28.26 2.76
CA ARG A 35 6.48 -29.31 2.81
C ARG A 35 6.76 -30.40 1.78
N GLU A 36 7.18 -30.04 0.57
CA GLU A 36 7.52 -30.95 -0.53
C GLU A 36 8.92 -31.58 -0.36
N ASN A 37 9.57 -31.43 0.82
CA ASN A 37 10.88 -31.99 1.14
C ASN A 37 12.00 -31.57 0.16
N LYS A 38 11.87 -30.38 -0.43
CA LYS A 38 12.83 -29.82 -1.41
C LYS A 38 13.96 -29.01 -0.79
N ILE A 39 13.97 -28.84 0.55
CA ILE A 39 15.02 -28.12 1.29
C ILE A 39 15.56 -29.04 2.37
N LYS A 40 16.89 -29.27 2.38
CA LYS A 40 17.57 -30.04 3.41
C LYS A 40 18.77 -29.26 3.94
N LEU A 41 18.92 -29.20 5.27
CA LEU A 41 20.08 -28.65 5.96
C LEU A 41 20.89 -29.80 6.53
N ASN A 42 22.17 -29.90 6.16
CA ASN A 42 23.07 -30.99 6.56
C ASN A 42 22.46 -32.39 6.33
N GLY A 43 21.82 -32.55 5.17
CA GLY A 43 21.17 -33.78 4.73
C GLY A 43 19.79 -34.08 5.37
N LYS A 44 19.32 -33.27 6.35
CA LYS A 44 18.06 -33.49 7.07
C LYS A 44 17.05 -32.37 6.78
N LYS A 45 15.76 -32.72 6.82
CA LYS A 45 14.69 -31.70 6.83
C LYS A 45 14.69 -30.99 8.17
N GLN A 46 14.76 -29.65 8.15
CA GLN A 46 14.77 -28.81 9.33
C GLN A 46 13.72 -27.69 9.19
N PRO A 47 13.14 -27.17 10.28
CA PRO A 47 12.27 -26.00 10.23
C PRO A 47 12.98 -24.79 9.60
N LEU A 48 12.25 -23.94 8.89
CA LEU A 48 12.79 -22.71 8.30
C LEU A 48 13.34 -21.72 9.34
N SER A 49 12.88 -21.82 10.60
CA SER A 49 13.38 -21.02 11.73
C SER A 49 14.73 -21.49 12.28
N THR A 50 15.23 -22.67 11.85
CA THR A 50 16.54 -23.20 12.27
C THR A 50 17.63 -22.19 11.92
N ARG A 51 18.56 -21.96 12.85
CA ARG A 51 19.72 -21.11 12.60
C ARG A 51 20.80 -21.89 11.86
N VAL A 52 21.32 -21.25 10.81
CA VAL A 52 22.45 -21.74 10.00
C VAL A 52 23.68 -20.91 10.30
N MET A 53 24.86 -21.53 10.20
CA MET A 53 26.15 -20.92 10.44
C MET A 53 27.15 -21.28 9.34
N ALA A 54 28.27 -20.60 9.30
CA ALA A 54 29.32 -20.87 8.30
C ALA A 54 29.74 -22.35 8.36
N GLY A 55 29.82 -22.98 7.17
CA GLY A 55 30.15 -24.40 7.02
C GLY A 55 28.95 -25.33 6.86
N ASP A 56 27.73 -24.90 7.25
CA ASP A 56 26.53 -25.70 7.00
C ASP A 56 26.29 -25.92 5.50
N GLU A 57 25.71 -27.06 5.16
CA GLU A 57 25.34 -27.43 3.78
C GLU A 57 23.82 -27.42 3.62
N ILE A 58 23.34 -26.62 2.64
CA ILE A 58 21.93 -26.60 2.27
C ILE A 58 21.76 -27.21 0.89
N LYS A 59 20.92 -28.26 0.79
CA LYS A 59 20.54 -28.87 -0.51
C LYS A 59 19.16 -28.38 -0.92
N LEU A 60 19.07 -27.79 -2.13
CA LEU A 60 17.84 -27.33 -2.75
C LEU A 60 17.48 -28.22 -3.94
N PHE A 61 16.33 -28.89 -3.85
CA PHE A 61 15.73 -29.68 -4.92
C PHE A 61 14.68 -28.83 -5.66
N ILE A 62 15.07 -27.61 -6.03
CA ILE A 62 14.24 -26.60 -6.72
C ILE A 62 14.90 -26.37 -8.07
N LEU A 63 14.11 -26.20 -9.14
CA LEU A 63 14.62 -25.91 -10.48
C LEU A 63 15.37 -24.58 -10.49
N ASP A 64 16.48 -24.51 -11.20
CA ASP A 64 17.30 -23.30 -11.29
C ASP A 64 16.51 -22.12 -11.88
N GLU A 65 15.61 -22.37 -12.84
CA GLU A 65 14.68 -21.38 -13.39
C GLU A 65 13.80 -20.72 -12.31
N VAL A 66 13.43 -21.47 -11.26
CA VAL A 66 12.63 -20.95 -10.12
C VAL A 66 13.52 -20.20 -9.13
N LEU A 67 14.77 -20.63 -8.96
CA LEU A 67 15.75 -20.00 -8.08
C LEU A 67 16.28 -18.70 -8.70
N ASP A 68 16.45 -18.68 -10.01
CA ASP A 68 17.00 -17.56 -10.78
C ASP A 68 15.89 -16.65 -11.36
N ALA A 69 14.61 -16.96 -11.12
CA ALA A 69 13.46 -16.25 -11.69
C ALA A 69 13.40 -14.76 -11.30
N ASP A 70 14.09 -14.38 -10.23
CA ASP A 70 14.19 -13.00 -9.75
C ASP A 70 15.69 -12.70 -9.47
N LYS A 71 16.59 -12.88 -10.45
CA LYS A 71 17.93 -12.30 -10.35
C LYS A 71 17.76 -10.79 -10.20
N ARG A 72 18.01 -10.29 -8.98
CA ARG A 72 18.08 -8.84 -8.78
C ARG A 72 19.14 -8.28 -9.71
N VAL A 73 18.76 -7.28 -10.47
CA VAL A 73 19.73 -6.46 -11.18
C VAL A 73 20.56 -5.77 -10.09
N GLU A 74 21.89 -5.89 -10.14
CA GLU A 74 22.77 -5.16 -9.22
C GLU A 74 22.48 -3.67 -9.33
N GLY A 75 22.25 -3.01 -8.17
CA GLY A 75 21.93 -1.60 -8.13
C GLY A 75 20.74 -1.28 -7.22
N PRO A 76 20.20 -0.08 -7.30
CA PRO A 76 19.12 0.38 -6.45
C PRO A 76 17.82 -0.40 -6.69
N ALA A 77 17.02 -0.54 -5.64
CA ALA A 77 15.82 -1.36 -5.60
C ALA A 77 14.80 -1.05 -6.71
N TRP A 78 14.72 0.20 -7.17
CA TRP A 78 13.80 0.60 -8.22
C TRP A 78 14.04 -0.08 -9.58
N LYS A 79 15.28 -0.54 -9.85
CA LYS A 79 15.59 -1.31 -11.06
C LYS A 79 14.92 -2.70 -11.08
N ASN A 80 14.53 -3.18 -9.92
CA ASN A 80 13.85 -4.48 -9.72
C ASN A 80 12.33 -4.36 -9.56
N ALA A 81 11.76 -3.15 -9.71
CA ALA A 81 10.31 -2.96 -9.70
C ALA A 81 9.67 -3.71 -10.90
N ARG A 82 8.49 -4.30 -10.69
CA ARG A 82 7.79 -5.12 -11.71
C ARG A 82 7.24 -4.35 -12.90
N GLY A 83 7.50 -3.07 -12.96
CA GLY A 83 7.11 -2.17 -14.03
C GLY A 83 6.95 -0.74 -13.52
N PRO A 84 6.79 0.24 -14.41
CA PRO A 84 6.64 1.63 -14.04
C PRO A 84 5.29 1.89 -13.33
N ALA A 85 5.22 3.00 -12.58
CA ALA A 85 3.97 3.44 -11.98
C ALA A 85 2.95 3.86 -13.05
N GLN A 86 1.65 3.64 -12.77
CA GLN A 86 0.59 4.19 -13.60
C GLN A 86 0.44 5.69 -13.32
N VAL A 87 0.81 6.53 -14.28
CA VAL A 87 0.81 7.98 -14.17
C VAL A 87 -0.56 8.54 -14.51
N VAL A 88 -1.02 9.49 -13.69
CA VAL A 88 -2.25 10.27 -13.89
C VAL A 88 -1.92 11.70 -14.32
N TYR A 89 -0.85 12.25 -13.77
CA TYR A 89 -0.38 13.59 -14.11
C TYR A 89 1.13 13.68 -13.91
N ASP A 90 1.80 14.37 -14.80
CA ASP A 90 3.23 14.63 -14.78
C ASP A 90 3.54 16.08 -15.11
N CYS A 91 4.43 16.68 -14.32
CA CYS A 91 4.99 18.01 -14.58
C CYS A 91 6.39 18.11 -13.95
N PRO A 92 7.17 19.16 -14.21
CA PRO A 92 8.53 19.25 -13.67
C PRO A 92 8.65 19.13 -12.15
N GLN A 93 7.62 19.54 -11.39
CA GLN A 93 7.66 19.58 -9.93
C GLN A 93 7.12 18.32 -9.26
N ILE A 94 6.08 17.71 -9.84
CA ILE A 94 5.40 16.55 -9.22
C ILE A 94 4.98 15.51 -10.25
N LEU A 95 4.86 14.27 -9.76
CA LEU A 95 4.22 13.17 -10.44
C LEU A 95 3.01 12.72 -9.60
N ILE A 96 1.83 12.55 -10.19
CA ILE A 96 0.67 11.95 -9.54
C ILE A 96 0.47 10.57 -10.14
N VAL A 97 0.55 9.55 -9.30
CA VAL A 97 0.45 8.14 -9.72
C VAL A 97 -0.79 7.47 -9.13
N ASN A 98 -1.34 6.51 -9.86
CA ASN A 98 -2.44 5.66 -9.41
C ASN A 98 -1.89 4.34 -8.83
N LYS A 99 -1.91 4.20 -7.53
CA LYS A 99 -1.45 3.00 -6.83
C LYS A 99 -2.48 1.87 -6.97
N PRO A 100 -2.13 0.68 -7.43
CA PRO A 100 -3.04 -0.47 -7.35
C PRO A 100 -3.20 -0.95 -5.91
N ALA A 101 -4.33 -1.60 -5.61
CA ALA A 101 -4.51 -2.33 -4.36
C ALA A 101 -3.52 -3.50 -4.26
N GLY A 102 -2.95 -3.72 -3.07
CA GLY A 102 -1.98 -4.78 -2.81
C GLY A 102 -0.52 -4.37 -2.98
N LEU A 103 -0.23 -3.20 -3.53
CA LEU A 103 1.11 -2.64 -3.61
C LEU A 103 1.40 -1.77 -2.38
N SER A 104 2.54 -1.97 -1.72
CA SER A 104 3.03 -1.04 -0.69
C SER A 104 3.48 0.27 -1.33
N VAL A 105 3.39 1.37 -0.59
CA VAL A 105 3.87 2.68 -1.09
C VAL A 105 5.38 2.75 -1.05
N ASP A 106 5.97 2.26 0.04
CA ASP A 106 7.39 2.21 0.35
C ASP A 106 7.71 0.92 1.14
N GLY A 107 8.96 0.68 1.46
CA GLY A 107 9.37 -0.43 2.33
C GLY A 107 10.58 -1.19 1.78
N PRO A 108 10.91 -2.35 2.41
CA PRO A 108 12.10 -3.12 2.06
C PRO A 108 11.96 -3.94 0.77
N ASP A 109 10.74 -4.05 0.23
CA ASP A 109 10.49 -4.77 -1.02
C ASP A 109 10.99 -3.97 -2.21
N ASP A 110 11.48 -4.66 -3.23
CA ASP A 110 11.89 -4.02 -4.48
C ASP A 110 10.69 -3.45 -5.26
N ASP A 111 9.53 -4.11 -5.17
CA ASP A 111 8.33 -3.71 -5.88
C ASP A 111 7.42 -2.87 -4.96
N THR A 112 7.73 -1.58 -4.85
CA THR A 112 6.92 -0.57 -4.15
C THR A 112 6.43 0.50 -5.12
N LEU A 113 5.45 1.31 -4.70
CA LEU A 113 4.98 2.42 -5.53
C LEU A 113 6.10 3.43 -5.80
N LEU A 114 6.93 3.73 -4.79
CA LEU A 114 8.08 4.63 -4.96
C LEU A 114 9.05 4.08 -6.01
N ASN A 115 9.43 2.81 -5.91
CA ASN A 115 10.34 2.20 -6.87
C ASN A 115 9.76 2.15 -8.29
N ARG A 116 8.45 1.92 -8.44
CA ARG A 116 7.77 2.03 -9.74
C ARG A 116 7.74 3.46 -10.28
N ALA A 117 7.61 4.47 -9.42
CA ALA A 117 7.69 5.88 -9.82
C ALA A 117 9.10 6.26 -10.26
N LEU A 118 10.13 5.83 -9.51
CA LEU A 118 11.54 6.05 -9.87
C LEU A 118 11.89 5.37 -11.19
N LEU A 119 11.41 4.14 -11.41
CA LEU A 119 11.57 3.44 -12.69
C LEU A 119 10.93 4.22 -13.85
N TYR A 120 9.71 4.74 -13.65
CA TYR A 120 9.05 5.59 -14.64
C TYR A 120 9.89 6.83 -14.95
N LEU A 121 10.30 7.60 -13.94
CA LEU A 121 11.09 8.82 -14.12
C LEU A 121 12.46 8.55 -14.76
N ASN A 122 13.08 7.42 -14.45
CA ASN A 122 14.31 7.00 -15.12
C ASN A 122 14.07 6.71 -16.62
N GLN A 123 12.98 6.04 -16.97
CA GLN A 123 12.61 5.77 -18.36
C GLN A 123 12.30 7.07 -19.15
N GLN A 124 11.79 8.11 -18.48
CA GLN A 124 11.59 9.43 -19.07
C GLN A 124 12.88 10.28 -19.13
N GLY A 125 13.98 9.80 -18.53
CA GLY A 125 15.23 10.55 -18.45
C GLY A 125 15.26 11.64 -17.37
N GLU A 126 14.25 11.66 -16.49
CA GLU A 126 14.05 12.67 -15.45
C GLU A 126 14.64 12.28 -14.08
N TYR A 127 15.16 11.08 -13.95
CA TYR A 127 15.83 10.60 -12.73
C TYR A 127 16.95 9.61 -13.07
N LYS A 128 18.10 9.77 -12.43
CA LYS A 128 19.23 8.85 -12.48
C LYS A 128 19.71 8.52 -11.07
N GLU A 129 20.36 7.36 -10.91
CA GLU A 129 20.82 6.84 -9.62
C GLU A 129 21.72 7.81 -8.82
N ASN A 130 22.50 8.65 -9.53
CA ASN A 130 23.46 9.58 -8.93
C ASN A 130 22.96 11.03 -8.92
N ASP A 131 21.67 11.27 -9.17
CA ASP A 131 21.12 12.61 -9.06
C ASP A 131 21.18 13.09 -7.60
N LEU A 132 21.39 14.40 -7.41
CA LEU A 132 21.50 15.01 -6.08
C LEU A 132 20.20 14.89 -5.26
N TYR A 133 19.07 14.74 -5.92
CA TYR A 133 17.76 14.55 -5.29
C TYR A 133 17.09 13.28 -5.79
N THR A 134 16.56 12.48 -4.88
CA THR A 134 15.76 11.33 -5.20
C THR A 134 14.27 11.68 -5.02
N PRO A 135 13.44 11.56 -6.07
CA PRO A 135 12.00 11.83 -5.96
C PRO A 135 11.34 11.08 -4.80
N ALA A 136 10.47 11.76 -4.06
CA ALA A 136 9.95 11.29 -2.78
C ALA A 136 8.42 11.32 -2.71
N LEU A 137 7.84 10.39 -1.93
CA LEU A 137 6.40 10.33 -1.66
C LEU A 137 5.98 11.47 -0.72
N CYS A 138 5.00 12.28 -1.09
CA CYS A 138 4.45 13.32 -0.21
C CYS A 138 3.44 12.77 0.81
N HIS A 139 2.84 11.62 0.55
CA HIS A 139 1.94 10.92 1.47
C HIS A 139 1.86 9.43 1.13
N ARG A 140 1.10 8.71 1.95
CA ARG A 140 0.96 7.27 1.77
C ARG A 140 -0.50 6.82 1.80
N LEU A 141 -0.74 5.64 1.23
CA LEU A 141 -1.96 4.85 1.32
C LEU A 141 -1.65 3.49 1.96
N ASP A 142 -2.64 2.87 2.57
CA ASP A 142 -2.52 1.48 3.03
C ASP A 142 -2.24 0.55 1.83
N THR A 143 -1.56 -0.58 2.06
CA THR A 143 -1.25 -1.56 1.01
C THR A 143 -2.49 -1.98 0.22
N GLY A 144 -3.60 -2.27 0.90
CA GLY A 144 -4.85 -2.67 0.25
C GLY A 144 -5.69 -1.53 -0.33
N THR A 145 -5.34 -0.25 -0.08
CA THR A 145 -6.04 0.92 -0.64
C THR A 145 -5.44 1.28 -1.99
N SER A 146 -6.28 1.50 -2.99
CA SER A 146 -5.88 1.99 -4.31
C SER A 146 -6.01 3.52 -4.44
N GLY A 147 -5.51 4.08 -5.53
CA GLY A 147 -5.75 5.47 -5.91
C GLY A 147 -4.54 6.38 -5.87
N LEU A 148 -4.78 7.68 -5.84
CA LEU A 148 -3.80 8.71 -6.12
C LEU A 148 -2.78 8.90 -5.01
N VAL A 149 -1.51 9.01 -5.41
CA VAL A 149 -0.38 9.38 -4.55
C VAL A 149 0.47 10.43 -5.28
N ILE A 150 0.90 11.45 -4.53
CA ILE A 150 1.78 12.52 -5.00
C ILE A 150 3.23 12.13 -4.72
N VAL A 151 4.06 12.21 -5.74
CA VAL A 151 5.52 12.09 -5.69
C VAL A 151 6.12 13.45 -6.05
N ALA A 152 6.94 14.00 -5.18
CA ALA A 152 7.71 15.20 -5.46
C ALA A 152 8.92 14.85 -6.32
N LYS A 153 9.19 15.66 -7.34
CA LYS A 153 10.34 15.51 -8.25
C LYS A 153 11.48 16.46 -7.90
N THR A 154 11.22 17.43 -7.02
CA THR A 154 12.22 18.42 -6.54
C THR A 154 12.11 18.60 -5.02
N PRO A 155 13.19 19.04 -4.34
CA PRO A 155 13.17 19.32 -2.90
C PRO A 155 12.12 20.38 -2.52
N GLU A 156 11.94 21.42 -3.34
CA GLU A 156 10.98 22.49 -3.09
C GLU A 156 9.54 21.96 -3.18
N ALA A 157 9.28 21.06 -4.14
CA ALA A 157 7.98 20.39 -4.26
C ALA A 157 7.72 19.48 -3.05
N GLU A 158 8.73 18.73 -2.58
CA GLU A 158 8.60 17.89 -1.40
C GLU A 158 8.22 18.71 -0.17
N GLU A 159 8.98 19.76 0.14
CA GLU A 159 8.70 20.63 1.27
C GLU A 159 7.30 21.25 1.19
N LEU A 160 6.94 21.82 0.04
CA LEU A 160 5.65 22.45 -0.19
C LEU A 160 4.48 21.48 0.00
N PHE A 161 4.55 20.30 -0.64
CA PHE A 161 3.46 19.33 -0.57
C PHE A 161 3.36 18.63 0.79
N LEU A 162 4.47 18.37 1.47
CA LEU A 162 4.45 17.87 2.85
C LEU A 162 3.79 18.89 3.78
N ALA A 163 4.11 20.18 3.65
CA ALA A 163 3.47 21.26 4.41
C ALA A 163 1.97 21.36 4.10
N ALA A 164 1.58 21.42 2.83
CA ALA A 164 0.18 21.51 2.39
C ALA A 164 -0.66 20.30 2.85
N ILE A 165 -0.08 19.10 2.87
CA ILE A 165 -0.76 17.89 3.36
C ILE A 165 -0.87 17.92 4.89
N LYS A 166 0.18 18.30 5.61
CA LYS A 166 0.18 18.46 7.07
C LYS A 166 -0.87 19.48 7.53
N ASN A 167 -0.99 20.59 6.81
CA ASN A 167 -1.94 21.67 7.07
C ASN A 167 -3.36 21.35 6.56
N ARG A 168 -3.59 20.18 5.95
CA ARG A 168 -4.90 19.76 5.40
C ARG A 168 -5.42 20.63 4.25
N GLU A 169 -4.52 21.28 3.53
CA GLU A 169 -4.84 22.15 2.40
C GLU A 169 -5.13 21.35 1.13
N VAL A 170 -4.41 20.21 0.92
CA VAL A 170 -4.71 19.25 -0.14
C VAL A 170 -5.96 18.46 0.26
N LYS A 171 -7.08 18.69 -0.44
CA LYS A 171 -8.33 17.96 -0.19
C LYS A 171 -8.27 16.57 -0.81
N LYS A 172 -8.67 15.57 -0.03
CA LYS A 172 -8.63 14.16 -0.42
C LYS A 172 -10.04 13.57 -0.39
N THR A 173 -10.51 13.09 -1.53
CA THR A 173 -11.81 12.42 -1.64
C THR A 173 -11.61 10.97 -2.04
N TYR A 174 -12.28 10.08 -1.33
CA TYR A 174 -12.24 8.65 -1.55
C TYR A 174 -13.57 8.13 -2.07
N LEU A 175 -13.53 7.03 -2.79
CA LEU A 175 -14.69 6.17 -3.08
C LEU A 175 -14.50 4.87 -2.32
N CYS A 176 -15.55 4.39 -1.64
CA CYS A 176 -15.53 3.07 -1.02
C CYS A 176 -16.89 2.40 -1.09
N VAL A 177 -16.89 1.07 -0.92
CA VAL A 177 -18.11 0.30 -0.72
C VAL A 177 -18.13 -0.23 0.70
N THR A 178 -19.23 -0.03 1.40
CA THR A 178 -19.47 -0.59 2.73
C THR A 178 -20.41 -1.78 2.69
N PHE A 179 -20.18 -2.71 3.62
CA PHE A 179 -21.15 -3.75 3.96
C PHE A 179 -22.07 -3.20 5.06
N GLY A 180 -23.31 -2.95 4.71
CA GLY A 180 -24.27 -2.15 5.47
C GLY A 180 -24.49 -0.78 4.82
N ARG A 181 -25.66 -0.21 5.08
CA ARG A 181 -26.08 1.10 4.60
C ARG A 181 -25.98 2.08 5.77
N PRO A 182 -25.11 3.09 5.72
CA PRO A 182 -25.01 4.06 6.79
C PRO A 182 -26.33 4.83 6.98
N VAL A 183 -26.69 5.07 8.23
CA VAL A 183 -27.83 5.88 8.64
C VAL A 183 -27.33 6.92 9.65
N PRO A 184 -27.45 8.23 9.33
CA PRO A 184 -28.01 8.83 8.09
C PRO A 184 -27.15 8.54 6.84
N PRO A 185 -27.69 8.78 5.62
CA PRO A 185 -26.97 8.51 4.36
C PRO A 185 -25.77 9.43 4.14
N ASP A 186 -25.69 10.53 4.84
CA ASP A 186 -24.57 11.46 4.87
C ASP A 186 -24.33 11.95 6.31
N ALA A 187 -23.08 12.07 6.71
CA ALA A 187 -22.70 12.60 8.02
C ALA A 187 -21.22 13.01 8.05
N THR A 188 -20.91 13.77 9.10
CA THR A 188 -19.54 14.02 9.53
C THR A 188 -19.28 13.21 10.81
N LEU A 189 -18.35 12.28 10.75
CA LEU A 189 -17.92 11.45 11.88
C LEU A 189 -16.70 12.09 12.53
N GLY A 190 -16.82 12.42 13.80
CA GLY A 190 -15.76 12.92 14.66
C GLY A 190 -15.35 11.88 15.70
N GLY A 191 -14.29 12.18 16.44
CA GLY A 191 -13.81 11.36 17.56
C GLY A 191 -12.30 11.34 17.66
N TYR A 192 -11.78 10.35 18.38
CA TYR A 192 -10.36 10.17 18.57
C TYR A 192 -9.96 8.77 18.13
N LEU A 193 -8.79 8.67 17.49
CA LEU A 193 -8.23 7.43 17.00
C LEU A 193 -7.13 6.97 17.94
N LEU A 194 -7.32 5.81 18.57
CA LEU A 194 -6.37 5.18 19.47
C LEU A 194 -5.74 3.97 18.76
N LYS A 195 -4.40 3.87 18.82
CA LYS A 195 -3.66 2.75 18.23
C LYS A 195 -3.66 1.56 19.18
N ASP A 196 -4.07 0.41 18.67
CA ASP A 196 -3.90 -0.92 19.29
C ASP A 196 -2.66 -1.56 18.61
N ALA A 197 -1.50 -1.43 19.27
CA ALA A 197 -0.23 -1.86 18.71
C ALA A 197 -0.16 -3.39 18.58
N ASP A 198 -0.74 -4.14 19.51
CA ASP A 198 -0.68 -5.59 19.55
C ASP A 198 -1.47 -6.22 18.40
N ARG A 199 -2.59 -5.61 18.04
CA ARG A 199 -3.44 -6.07 16.94
C ARG A 199 -3.12 -5.40 15.61
N GLY A 200 -2.28 -4.37 15.58
CA GLY A 200 -1.96 -3.60 14.39
C GLY A 200 -3.19 -2.92 13.75
N ILE A 201 -4.17 -2.54 14.59
CA ILE A 201 -5.39 -1.83 14.22
C ILE A 201 -5.49 -0.51 14.97
N VAL A 202 -6.47 0.29 14.61
CA VAL A 202 -6.84 1.49 15.35
C VAL A 202 -8.32 1.41 15.73
N LYS A 203 -8.70 2.04 16.84
CA LYS A 203 -10.07 2.12 17.32
C LYS A 203 -10.51 3.57 17.38
N ILE A 204 -11.78 3.81 17.10
CA ILE A 204 -12.42 5.10 17.35
C ILE A 204 -12.92 5.09 18.78
N VAL A 205 -12.63 6.16 19.53
CA VAL A 205 -13.12 6.43 20.87
C VAL A 205 -13.73 7.83 20.90
N GLU A 206 -14.76 8.03 21.71
CA GLU A 206 -15.49 9.31 21.80
C GLU A 206 -14.68 10.33 22.58
N ASP A 207 -14.08 9.89 23.68
CA ASP A 207 -13.33 10.77 24.58
C ASP A 207 -11.84 10.77 24.25
N LYS A 208 -11.21 11.92 24.49
CA LYS A 208 -9.76 12.09 24.35
C LYS A 208 -9.03 11.27 25.40
N GLN A 209 -8.21 10.34 24.97
CA GLN A 209 -7.35 9.50 25.80
C GLN A 209 -5.87 9.79 25.53
N PRO A 210 -4.94 9.45 26.44
CA PRO A 210 -3.51 9.55 26.18
C PRO A 210 -3.11 8.81 24.92
N GLY A 211 -2.40 9.48 24.01
CA GLY A 211 -1.98 8.92 22.71
C GLY A 211 -3.05 8.90 21.60
N ALA A 212 -4.31 9.20 21.94
CA ALA A 212 -5.37 9.29 20.95
C ALA A 212 -5.23 10.57 20.11
N LYS A 213 -5.54 10.48 18.83
CA LYS A 213 -5.45 11.58 17.86
C LYS A 213 -6.82 11.92 17.32
N GLU A 214 -7.18 13.20 17.34
CA GLU A 214 -8.41 13.69 16.75
C GLU A 214 -8.54 13.29 15.27
N VAL A 215 -9.75 12.86 14.89
CA VAL A 215 -10.09 12.41 13.55
C VAL A 215 -11.45 12.93 13.14
N GLU A 216 -11.56 13.30 11.85
CA GLU A 216 -12.79 13.77 11.25
C GLU A 216 -12.90 13.26 9.80
N THR A 217 -14.05 12.65 9.50
CA THR A 217 -14.34 12.05 8.20
C THR A 217 -15.77 12.39 7.80
N GLN A 218 -15.96 12.99 6.63
CA GLN A 218 -17.28 13.25 6.07
C GLN A 218 -17.59 12.21 5.00
N TYR A 219 -18.79 11.66 5.00
CA TYR A 219 -19.24 10.76 3.93
C TYR A 219 -20.62 11.16 3.39
N GLU A 220 -20.87 10.72 2.16
CA GLU A 220 -22.11 10.86 1.43
C GLU A 220 -22.37 9.52 0.68
N THR A 221 -23.57 8.96 0.83
CA THR A 221 -23.98 7.76 0.08
C THR A 221 -24.40 8.15 -1.34
N ILE A 222 -23.67 7.63 -2.33
CA ILE A 222 -23.95 7.87 -3.76
C ILE A 222 -25.01 6.90 -4.27
N ALA A 223 -24.93 5.63 -3.87
CA ALA A 223 -25.80 4.57 -4.33
C ALA A 223 -25.86 3.42 -3.32
N VAL A 224 -26.91 2.62 -3.41
CA VAL A 224 -27.08 1.41 -2.64
C VAL A 224 -27.46 0.24 -3.55
N SER A 225 -26.94 -0.95 -3.25
CA SER A 225 -27.25 -2.18 -3.96
C SER A 225 -27.30 -3.35 -2.96
N GLY A 226 -28.45 -3.95 -2.78
CA GLY A 226 -28.63 -5.00 -1.77
C GLY A 226 -28.23 -4.49 -0.37
N ARG A 227 -27.25 -5.15 0.25
CA ARG A 227 -26.67 -4.76 1.55
C ARG A 227 -25.50 -3.78 1.44
N LEU A 228 -25.11 -3.39 0.24
CA LEU A 228 -23.94 -2.57 -0.01
C LEU A 228 -24.31 -1.11 -0.21
N ALA A 229 -23.42 -0.21 0.16
CA ALA A 229 -23.51 1.22 -0.14
C ALA A 229 -22.20 1.72 -0.75
N LEU A 230 -22.31 2.45 -1.87
CA LEU A 230 -21.20 3.19 -2.48
C LEU A 230 -21.15 4.58 -1.85
N LEU A 231 -20.04 4.90 -1.23
CA LEU A 231 -19.83 6.16 -0.53
C LEU A 231 -18.76 7.02 -1.22
N LYS A 232 -19.00 8.32 -1.20
CA LYS A 232 -17.98 9.36 -1.39
C LYS A 232 -17.56 9.86 -0.02
N VAL A 233 -16.26 9.77 0.27
CA VAL A 233 -15.72 10.10 1.60
C VAL A 233 -14.70 11.22 1.47
N LYS A 234 -14.92 12.34 2.19
CA LYS A 234 -13.94 13.41 2.31
C LYS A 234 -13.13 13.20 3.59
N LEU A 235 -11.82 13.10 3.43
CA LEU A 235 -10.88 12.90 4.52
C LEU A 235 -10.41 14.27 5.05
N ILE A 236 -10.99 14.73 6.17
CA ILE A 236 -10.64 16.03 6.78
C ILE A 236 -9.31 15.90 7.52
N THR A 237 -9.15 14.85 8.32
CA THR A 237 -7.86 14.45 8.92
C THR A 237 -7.34 13.21 8.22
N GLY A 238 -6.01 12.98 8.24
CA GLY A 238 -5.38 11.85 7.53
C GLY A 238 -4.58 10.96 8.49
N ARG A 239 -5.26 10.07 9.23
CA ARG A 239 -4.60 9.10 10.12
C ARG A 239 -4.63 7.71 9.52
N THR A 240 -3.69 6.86 9.95
CA THR A 240 -3.62 5.45 9.52
C THR A 240 -4.96 4.76 9.75
N HIS A 241 -5.45 4.05 8.74
CA HIS A 241 -6.72 3.31 8.73
C HIS A 241 -7.97 4.13 9.09
N GLN A 242 -7.92 5.47 9.06
CA GLN A 242 -8.99 6.31 9.60
C GLN A 242 -10.37 6.00 8.98
N ILE A 243 -10.52 6.04 7.66
CA ILE A 243 -11.80 5.74 6.98
C ILE A 243 -12.29 4.34 7.35
N ARG A 244 -11.39 3.37 7.35
CA ARG A 244 -11.68 1.97 7.66
C ARG A 244 -12.23 1.80 9.07
N ALA A 245 -11.59 2.43 10.05
CA ALA A 245 -12.02 2.40 11.44
C ALA A 245 -13.34 3.16 11.66
N HIS A 246 -13.52 4.36 11.05
CA HIS A 246 -14.76 5.11 11.14
C HIS A 246 -15.95 4.35 10.55
N MET A 247 -15.81 3.80 9.36
CA MET A 247 -16.91 3.01 8.76
C MET A 247 -17.25 1.78 9.60
N ALA A 248 -16.25 1.12 10.17
CA ALA A 248 -16.48 -0.02 11.06
C ALA A 248 -17.16 0.40 12.39
N SER A 249 -16.81 1.57 12.97
CA SER A 249 -17.39 2.04 14.23
C SER A 249 -18.89 2.35 14.14
N ILE A 250 -19.37 2.71 12.95
CA ILE A 250 -20.81 2.91 12.68
C ILE A 250 -21.51 1.64 12.16
N GLY A 251 -20.89 0.45 12.28
CA GLY A 251 -21.49 -0.81 11.83
C GLY A 251 -21.52 -1.02 10.33
N CYS A 252 -20.86 -0.18 9.54
CA CYS A 252 -20.80 -0.25 8.08
C CYS A 252 -19.36 -0.42 7.58
N PRO A 253 -18.67 -1.55 7.92
CA PRO A 253 -17.28 -1.76 7.55
C PRO A 253 -17.08 -1.79 6.04
N ILE A 254 -15.87 -1.42 5.59
CA ILE A 254 -15.53 -1.43 4.16
C ILE A 254 -15.48 -2.88 3.65
N LEU A 255 -16.11 -3.10 2.51
CA LEU A 255 -16.13 -4.37 1.81
C LEU A 255 -14.69 -4.78 1.41
N GLY A 256 -14.32 -6.04 1.63
CA GLY A 256 -12.96 -6.54 1.37
C GLY A 256 -11.92 -6.20 2.44
N ASP A 257 -12.30 -5.46 3.49
CA ASP A 257 -11.38 -5.14 4.59
C ASP A 257 -11.20 -6.35 5.51
N SER A 258 -9.97 -6.90 5.54
CA SER A 258 -9.64 -8.09 6.35
C SER A 258 -9.45 -7.79 7.84
N LYS A 259 -9.21 -6.50 8.22
CA LYS A 259 -8.95 -6.09 9.60
C LYS A 259 -10.21 -5.58 10.33
N TYR A 260 -11.05 -4.85 9.61
CA TYR A 260 -12.24 -4.19 10.17
C TYR A 260 -13.55 -4.73 9.61
N GLY A 261 -13.47 -5.51 8.53
CA GLY A 261 -14.64 -5.94 7.75
C GLY A 261 -15.24 -7.28 8.15
N ASN A 262 -16.26 -7.67 7.39
CA ASN A 262 -16.91 -8.98 7.50
C ASN A 262 -16.16 -10.02 6.66
N ASN A 263 -15.33 -10.83 7.32
CA ASN A 263 -14.51 -11.84 6.64
C ASN A 263 -15.32 -12.96 5.97
N SER A 264 -16.56 -13.22 6.38
CA SER A 264 -17.43 -14.19 5.70
C SER A 264 -17.87 -13.65 4.34
N ALA A 265 -18.43 -12.43 4.31
CA ALA A 265 -18.82 -11.76 3.07
C ALA A 265 -17.62 -11.54 2.12
N ASN A 266 -16.45 -11.18 2.68
CA ASN A 266 -15.22 -10.99 1.89
C ASN A 266 -14.78 -12.28 1.18
N ARG A 267 -14.90 -13.45 1.84
CA ARG A 267 -14.58 -14.76 1.25
C ARG A 267 -15.60 -15.17 0.17
N GLU A 268 -16.88 -14.95 0.42
CA GLU A 268 -17.95 -15.24 -0.53
C GLU A 268 -17.74 -14.46 -1.84
N LEU A 269 -17.41 -13.17 -1.73
CA LEU A 269 -17.14 -12.30 -2.87
C LEU A 269 -15.69 -12.42 -3.40
N LYS A 270 -14.87 -13.31 -2.83
CA LYS A 270 -13.45 -13.54 -3.20
C LYS A 270 -12.60 -12.26 -3.18
N LEU A 271 -12.91 -11.34 -2.27
CA LEU A 271 -12.21 -10.06 -2.16
C LEU A 271 -10.92 -10.21 -1.36
N LYS A 272 -9.83 -9.73 -1.93
CA LYS A 272 -8.49 -9.78 -1.32
C LYS A 272 -8.13 -8.47 -0.60
N TYR A 273 -8.66 -7.34 -1.07
CA TYR A 273 -8.36 -6.01 -0.58
C TYR A 273 -9.62 -5.18 -0.39
N GLN A 274 -9.54 -4.19 0.49
CA GLN A 274 -10.66 -3.28 0.76
C GLN A 274 -11.08 -2.51 -0.50
N ALA A 275 -12.38 -2.43 -0.74
CA ALA A 275 -13.00 -1.60 -1.77
C ALA A 275 -12.92 -0.12 -1.35
N LEU A 276 -11.70 0.43 -1.33
CA LEU A 276 -11.36 1.79 -0.94
C LEU A 276 -10.34 2.37 -1.92
N CYS A 277 -10.68 3.51 -2.50
CA CYS A 277 -9.86 4.19 -3.50
C CYS A 277 -9.70 5.68 -3.16
N ALA A 278 -8.47 6.17 -3.07
CA ALA A 278 -8.14 7.59 -3.03
C ALA A 278 -8.41 8.17 -4.44
N TYR A 279 -9.66 8.56 -4.67
CA TYR A 279 -10.19 8.82 -6.00
C TYR A 279 -9.84 10.20 -6.53
N GLU A 280 -9.86 11.22 -5.65
CA GLU A 280 -9.69 12.60 -6.08
C GLU A 280 -8.76 13.36 -5.12
N LEU A 281 -7.85 14.15 -5.70
CA LEU A 281 -6.99 15.10 -5.02
C LEU A 281 -7.28 16.50 -5.57
N THR A 282 -7.65 17.45 -4.68
CA THR A 282 -7.79 18.87 -5.07
C THR A 282 -6.69 19.68 -4.40
N MET A 283 -5.92 20.38 -5.22
CA MET A 283 -4.79 21.18 -4.79
C MET A 283 -5.28 22.48 -4.13
N PRO A 284 -4.54 23.00 -3.13
CA PRO A 284 -4.81 24.31 -2.57
C PRO A 284 -4.47 25.43 -3.56
N ARG A 285 -4.66 26.66 -3.14
CA ARG A 285 -4.10 27.81 -3.82
C ARG A 285 -2.64 27.97 -3.41
N PHE A 286 -1.74 27.86 -4.36
CA PHE A 286 -0.31 28.08 -4.14
C PHE A 286 0.03 29.55 -4.39
N THR A 287 0.87 30.12 -3.54
CA THR A 287 1.39 31.49 -3.68
C THR A 287 2.74 31.53 -4.40
N GLN A 288 3.44 30.40 -4.42
CA GLN A 288 4.73 30.27 -5.11
C GLN A 288 4.51 30.24 -6.63
N PRO A 289 5.19 31.11 -7.41
CA PRO A 289 5.00 31.23 -8.87
C PRO A 289 5.12 29.89 -9.61
N ASP A 290 6.14 29.09 -9.25
CA ASP A 290 6.42 27.80 -9.90
C ASP A 290 5.37 26.72 -9.65
N PHE A 291 4.44 26.95 -8.73
CA PHE A 291 3.34 26.05 -8.39
C PHE A 291 1.96 26.66 -8.68
N ALA A 292 1.88 27.93 -9.06
CA ALA A 292 0.63 28.64 -9.28
C ALA A 292 -0.30 27.93 -10.28
N PHE A 293 0.28 27.29 -11.29
CA PHE A 293 -0.47 26.54 -12.31
C PHE A 293 -1.17 25.29 -11.76
N LEU A 294 -0.78 24.79 -10.59
CA LEU A 294 -1.45 23.68 -9.90
C LEU A 294 -2.63 24.15 -9.03
N SER A 295 -2.74 25.46 -8.75
CA SER A 295 -3.73 26.02 -7.83
C SER A 295 -5.15 25.62 -8.21
N GLY A 296 -5.88 25.03 -7.26
CA GLY A 296 -7.28 24.62 -7.44
C GLY A 296 -7.49 23.44 -8.39
N LYS A 297 -6.46 22.92 -9.02
CA LYS A 297 -6.59 21.75 -9.90
C LYS A 297 -7.06 20.53 -9.13
N THR A 298 -7.91 19.75 -9.80
CA THR A 298 -8.43 18.50 -9.27
C THR A 298 -8.02 17.35 -10.19
N PHE A 299 -7.36 16.36 -9.60
CA PHE A 299 -6.90 15.14 -10.28
C PHE A 299 -7.76 13.97 -9.84
N ARG A 300 -8.09 13.07 -10.77
CA ARG A 300 -8.93 11.90 -10.50
C ARG A 300 -8.26 10.63 -10.97
N ALA A 301 -8.31 9.60 -10.12
CA ALA A 301 -7.98 8.25 -10.53
C ALA A 301 -9.04 7.71 -11.51
N PRO A 302 -8.74 6.68 -12.29
CA PRO A 302 -9.78 5.89 -12.94
C PRO A 302 -10.81 5.39 -11.91
N LYS A 303 -12.08 5.35 -12.31
CA LYS A 303 -13.14 4.82 -11.42
C LYS A 303 -12.79 3.39 -11.02
N PRO A 304 -12.85 3.05 -9.72
CA PRO A 304 -12.56 1.70 -9.26
C PRO A 304 -13.62 0.71 -9.76
N TRP A 305 -13.23 -0.57 -9.90
CA TRP A 305 -14.04 -1.63 -10.48
C TRP A 305 -15.45 -1.77 -9.87
N TYR A 306 -15.58 -1.50 -8.58
CA TYR A 306 -16.85 -1.61 -7.86
C TYR A 306 -17.81 -0.44 -8.13
N TYR A 307 -17.33 0.67 -8.69
CA TYR A 307 -18.14 1.87 -8.87
C TYR A 307 -19.37 1.62 -9.77
N SER A 308 -19.15 1.11 -10.97
CA SER A 308 -20.24 0.76 -11.89
C SER A 308 -21.07 -0.40 -11.37
N GLN A 309 -20.43 -1.42 -10.77
CA GLN A 309 -21.10 -2.62 -10.31
C GLN A 309 -22.09 -2.37 -9.15
N VAL A 310 -21.89 -1.35 -8.32
CA VAL A 310 -22.88 -0.93 -7.32
C VAL A 310 -23.99 -0.11 -7.96
N LEU A 311 -23.66 0.76 -8.93
CA LEU A 311 -24.65 1.59 -9.62
C LEU A 311 -25.63 0.78 -10.46
N ASP A 312 -25.16 -0.25 -11.14
CA ASP A 312 -25.99 -1.12 -12.00
C ASP A 312 -26.59 -2.33 -11.23
N GLY A 313 -26.26 -2.50 -9.95
CA GLY A 313 -26.78 -3.53 -9.08
C GLY A 313 -26.19 -4.92 -9.31
N THR A 314 -25.09 -5.06 -10.05
CA THR A 314 -24.40 -6.36 -10.27
C THR A 314 -23.60 -6.81 -9.05
N LEU A 315 -23.08 -5.88 -8.24
CA LEU A 315 -22.49 -6.15 -6.94
C LEU A 315 -23.53 -5.89 -5.84
N LYS A 316 -23.93 -6.96 -5.09
CA LYS A 316 -25.01 -6.90 -4.07
C LYS A 316 -24.54 -7.37 -2.71
#